data_c459198cebba0ba44a72547733677e5f
#
_entry.id   c459198cebba0ba44a72547733677e5f
#
_cell.length_a   1.000
_cell.length_b   1.000
_cell.length_c   1.000
_cell.angle_alpha   90.00
_cell.angle_beta   90.00
_cell.angle_gamma   90.00
#
_symmetry.space_group_name_H-M   'P 1'
#
loop_
_entity.id
_entity.type
_entity.pdbx_description
1 polymer ?
#
loop_
_entity_poly.entity_id
_entity_poly.type
_entity_poly.pdbx_seq_one_letter_code
_entity_poly.pdbx_strand_id
1 'polypeptide(L)'
;SSGGVPRIGDNWGDCDPKNPKNNRQRCSLLVERLNQTGTTRVLIDTSPDMRNQLLKAGVGSLDSVVYTHSHADHVHGLDDLRMIFFNMRKRINVWADQSTQNDLIERFKYAFVQPEDSPYPPILNLNTIKGITSIEGNGGLLTFVPFEVKHGNISALGFRIGPLVYLPDVSEMSTDAWNEVAKARCWILDALRRTPHPSHSHLENSLSWIKKSGIEKAILTNMHVDLDYETVMNETPKNVEPAFDGMILDFAFSS
;
A
#
# COMPACT_ATOMS: atom_id res chain seq x y z
N SER A 1 -8.93 3.67 2.36
CA SER A 1 -9.44 4.75 3.21
C SER A 1 -8.83 4.69 4.60
N SER A 2 -8.26 5.80 5.08
CA SER A 2 -7.61 5.85 6.40
C SER A 2 -8.57 5.50 7.57
N GLY A 3 -9.85 5.78 7.40
CA GLY A 3 -10.91 5.43 8.37
C GLY A 3 -11.73 4.18 8.04
N GLY A 4 -11.50 3.57 6.88
CA GLY A 4 -12.36 2.54 6.32
C GLY A 4 -13.73 3.07 5.83
N VAL A 5 -14.46 2.24 5.08
CA VAL A 5 -15.87 2.47 4.69
C VAL A 5 -16.61 1.17 4.96
N PRO A 6 -17.68 1.16 5.77
CA PRO A 6 -18.18 2.30 6.54
C PRO A 6 -17.21 2.75 7.63
N ARG A 7 -17.35 3.99 8.08
CA ARG A 7 -16.68 4.46 9.29
C ARG A 7 -17.38 3.92 10.53
N ILE A 8 -16.68 3.90 11.67
CA ILE A 8 -17.25 3.50 12.97
C ILE A 8 -18.60 4.20 13.18
N GLY A 9 -19.60 3.44 13.62
CA GLY A 9 -20.98 3.90 13.76
C GLY A 9 -21.85 3.68 12.51
N ASP A 10 -21.42 2.76 11.62
CA ASP A 10 -22.14 2.41 10.39
C ASP A 10 -22.34 3.59 9.43
N ASN A 11 -21.36 4.49 9.40
CA ASN A 11 -21.41 5.68 8.56
C ASN A 11 -20.85 5.40 7.17
N TRP A 12 -21.77 5.23 6.21
CA TRP A 12 -21.48 4.98 4.79
C TRP A 12 -21.33 6.28 3.97
N GLY A 13 -21.72 7.45 4.53
CA GLY A 13 -21.74 8.71 3.78
C GLY A 13 -22.61 8.61 2.52
N ASP A 14 -22.02 8.89 1.37
CA ASP A 14 -22.68 8.80 0.06
C ASP A 14 -22.54 7.40 -0.59
N CYS A 15 -21.83 6.47 0.05
CA CYS A 15 -21.62 5.12 -0.47
C CYS A 15 -22.86 4.23 -0.26
N ASP A 16 -23.31 3.53 -1.31
CA ASP A 16 -24.35 2.53 -1.20
C ASP A 16 -23.88 1.33 -0.36
N PRO A 17 -24.51 1.06 0.82
CA PRO A 17 -24.13 -0.06 1.68
C PRO A 17 -24.42 -1.43 1.07
N LYS A 18 -25.24 -1.51 0.02
CA LYS A 18 -25.56 -2.75 -0.69
C LYS A 18 -24.50 -3.12 -1.72
N ASN A 19 -23.68 -2.17 -2.15
CA ASN A 19 -22.57 -2.46 -3.06
C ASN A 19 -21.34 -2.93 -2.27
N PRO A 20 -20.94 -4.22 -2.36
CA PRO A 20 -19.81 -4.75 -1.61
C PRO A 20 -18.47 -4.08 -1.94
N LYS A 21 -18.35 -3.43 -3.11
CA LYS A 21 -17.16 -2.68 -3.49
C LYS A 21 -17.00 -1.36 -2.72
N ASN A 22 -18.03 -0.91 -2.02
CA ASN A 22 -17.96 0.23 -1.10
C ASN A 22 -17.46 -0.17 0.28
N ASN A 23 -17.43 -1.45 0.62
CA ASN A 23 -16.82 -1.91 1.87
C ASN A 23 -15.30 -1.92 1.72
N ARG A 24 -14.64 -0.86 2.20
CA ARG A 24 -13.20 -0.60 2.02
C ARG A 24 -12.48 -0.60 3.34
N GLN A 25 -11.48 -1.44 3.46
CA GLN A 25 -10.51 -1.45 4.55
C GLN A 25 -9.41 -0.40 4.31
N ARG A 26 -8.45 -0.26 5.26
CA ARG A 26 -7.30 0.63 5.09
C ARG A 26 -6.36 0.11 4.02
N CYS A 27 -5.58 1.03 3.42
CA CYS A 27 -4.72 0.71 2.28
C CYS A 27 -3.62 -0.29 2.62
N SER A 28 -3.44 -1.25 1.73
CA SER A 28 -2.31 -2.16 1.66
C SER A 28 -2.28 -2.77 0.26
N LEU A 29 -1.10 -3.11 -0.24
CA LEU A 29 -0.94 -3.79 -1.54
C LEU A 29 -0.11 -5.05 -1.37
N LEU A 30 -0.67 -6.20 -1.72
CA LEU A 30 0.08 -7.44 -1.86
C LEU A 30 0.66 -7.52 -3.29
N VAL A 31 1.97 -7.62 -3.40
CA VAL A 31 2.67 -7.81 -4.66
C VAL A 31 3.16 -9.24 -4.74
N GLU A 32 2.76 -9.96 -5.79
CA GLU A 32 3.18 -11.32 -6.03
C GLU A 32 3.90 -11.44 -7.38
N ARG A 33 5.02 -12.15 -7.39
CA ARG A 33 5.63 -12.64 -8.62
C ARG A 33 5.55 -14.16 -8.62
N LEU A 34 4.94 -14.70 -9.68
CA LEU A 34 4.75 -16.13 -9.86
C LEU A 34 5.64 -16.64 -10.98
N ASN A 35 6.24 -17.80 -10.78
CA ASN A 35 6.93 -18.57 -11.82
C ASN A 35 6.73 -20.07 -11.58
N GLN A 36 7.41 -20.91 -12.36
CA GLN A 36 7.31 -22.38 -12.23
C GLN A 36 7.86 -22.92 -10.91
N THR A 37 8.73 -22.19 -10.22
CA THR A 37 9.38 -22.60 -8.97
C THR A 37 8.63 -22.14 -7.72
N GLY A 38 7.70 -21.21 -7.85
CA GLY A 38 6.90 -20.72 -6.72
C GLY A 38 6.48 -19.27 -6.84
N THR A 39 6.25 -18.67 -5.69
CA THR A 39 5.77 -17.28 -5.55
C THR A 39 6.70 -16.49 -4.65
N THR A 40 7.04 -15.27 -5.06
CA THR A 40 7.62 -14.24 -4.19
C THR A 40 6.51 -13.29 -3.77
N ARG A 41 6.35 -13.05 -2.46
CA ARG A 41 5.28 -12.22 -1.88
C ARG A 41 5.83 -11.08 -1.06
N VAL A 42 5.45 -9.87 -1.41
CA VAL A 42 5.81 -8.67 -0.65
C VAL A 42 4.54 -7.89 -0.33
N LEU A 43 4.35 -7.58 0.95
CA LEU A 43 3.26 -6.72 1.39
C LEU A 43 3.77 -5.28 1.49
N ILE A 44 3.06 -4.34 0.88
CA ILE A 44 3.28 -2.90 1.11
C ILE A 44 2.28 -2.43 2.15
N ASP A 45 2.80 -1.94 3.27
CA ASP A 45 2.11 -1.50 4.46
C ASP A 45 1.33 -2.60 5.20
N THR A 46 1.37 -2.54 6.52
CA THR A 46 0.60 -3.39 7.43
C THR A 46 -0.55 -2.61 8.02
N SER A 47 -1.64 -2.50 7.26
CA SER A 47 -2.81 -1.79 7.75
C SER A 47 -3.38 -2.44 9.02
N PRO A 48 -4.16 -1.73 9.85
CA PRO A 48 -4.89 -2.33 10.98
C PRO A 48 -5.81 -3.49 10.58
N ASP A 49 -6.16 -3.59 9.29
CA ASP A 49 -7.00 -4.65 8.73
C ASP A 49 -6.20 -5.82 8.15
N MET A 50 -4.85 -5.78 8.22
CA MET A 50 -3.95 -6.74 7.57
C MET A 50 -4.34 -8.19 7.83
N ARG A 51 -4.69 -8.54 9.07
CA ARG A 51 -5.13 -9.90 9.40
C ARG A 51 -6.30 -10.35 8.51
N ASN A 52 -7.34 -9.55 8.41
CA ASN A 52 -8.51 -9.87 7.59
C ASN A 52 -8.19 -9.86 6.09
N GLN A 53 -7.34 -8.94 5.65
CA GLN A 53 -6.89 -8.85 4.27
C GLN A 53 -6.12 -10.11 3.85
N LEU A 54 -5.15 -10.56 4.63
CA LEU A 54 -4.38 -11.77 4.35
C LEU A 54 -5.21 -13.04 4.45
N LEU A 55 -6.16 -13.14 5.39
CA LEU A 55 -7.10 -14.26 5.47
C LEU A 55 -7.98 -14.35 4.22
N LYS A 56 -8.53 -13.23 3.75
CA LYS A 56 -9.33 -13.18 2.51
C LYS A 56 -8.50 -13.54 1.27
N ALA A 57 -7.23 -13.13 1.23
CA ALA A 57 -6.30 -13.44 0.14
C ALA A 57 -5.73 -14.88 0.22
N GLY A 58 -5.97 -15.63 1.30
CA GLY A 58 -5.41 -16.97 1.50
C GLY A 58 -3.89 -16.97 1.69
N VAL A 59 -3.31 -15.87 2.22
CA VAL A 59 -1.87 -15.67 2.36
C VAL A 59 -1.43 -15.93 3.79
N GLY A 60 -0.52 -16.91 3.97
CA GLY A 60 0.06 -17.27 5.26
C GLY A 60 1.58 -17.13 5.33
N SER A 61 2.22 -16.60 4.28
CA SER A 61 3.67 -16.38 4.22
C SER A 61 4.00 -15.12 3.40
N LEU A 62 5.05 -14.40 3.80
CA LEU A 62 5.55 -13.20 3.13
C LEU A 62 7.08 -13.25 3.07
N ASP A 63 7.67 -12.94 1.93
CA ASP A 63 9.12 -12.82 1.81
C ASP A 63 9.62 -11.52 2.44
N SER A 64 8.80 -10.46 2.38
CA SER A 64 9.14 -9.18 2.97
C SER A 64 7.92 -8.27 3.17
N VAL A 65 8.11 -7.22 3.96
CA VAL A 65 7.19 -6.07 4.08
C VAL A 65 7.95 -4.81 3.70
N VAL A 66 7.29 -3.91 2.98
CA VAL A 66 7.84 -2.60 2.57
C VAL A 66 6.87 -1.52 3.06
N TYR A 67 7.38 -0.47 3.69
CA TYR A 67 6.53 0.62 4.19
C TYR A 67 6.65 1.87 3.33
N THR A 68 5.50 2.51 3.09
CA THR A 68 5.40 3.82 2.45
C THR A 68 5.74 4.94 3.43
N HIS A 69 5.18 4.90 4.63
CA HIS A 69 5.38 5.85 5.72
C HIS A 69 4.79 5.31 7.04
N SER A 70 4.88 6.09 8.13
CA SER A 70 4.59 5.63 9.49
C SER A 70 3.19 5.95 10.03
N HIS A 71 2.25 6.45 9.21
CA HIS A 71 0.90 6.71 9.72
C HIS A 71 0.21 5.43 10.20
N ALA A 72 -0.69 5.60 11.18
CA ALA A 72 -1.33 4.49 11.91
C ALA A 72 -2.07 3.51 11.00
N ASP A 73 -2.76 4.01 10.00
CA ASP A 73 -3.51 3.21 9.03
C ASP A 73 -2.61 2.41 8.07
N HIS A 74 -1.29 2.66 8.05
CA HIS A 74 -0.29 1.93 7.29
C HIS A 74 0.58 0.98 8.13
N VAL A 75 0.66 1.17 9.47
CA VAL A 75 1.61 0.42 10.28
C VAL A 75 1.01 -0.36 11.45
N HIS A 76 -0.22 -0.07 11.89
CA HIS A 76 -0.74 -0.63 13.15
C HIS A 76 -1.14 -2.12 13.08
N GLY A 77 -1.15 -2.76 11.92
CA GLY A 77 -1.27 -4.21 11.79
C GLY A 77 0.05 -4.97 11.93
N LEU A 78 1.16 -4.27 12.22
CA LEU A 78 2.50 -4.87 12.30
C LEU A 78 2.57 -6.07 13.25
N ASP A 79 1.88 -6.06 14.38
CA ASP A 79 1.94 -7.18 15.34
C ASP A 79 1.34 -8.48 14.78
N ASP A 80 0.41 -8.42 13.85
CA ASP A 80 -0.15 -9.60 13.19
C ASP A 80 0.87 -10.34 12.29
N LEU A 81 2.02 -9.73 11.97
CA LEU A 81 3.16 -10.41 11.34
C LEU A 81 3.73 -11.52 12.23
N ARG A 82 3.41 -11.53 13.51
CA ARG A 82 3.76 -12.62 14.42
C ARG A 82 3.27 -13.98 13.94
N MET A 83 2.04 -14.04 13.38
CA MET A 83 1.51 -15.31 12.85
C MET A 83 2.21 -15.73 11.56
N ILE A 84 2.63 -14.79 10.72
CA ILE A 84 3.47 -15.05 9.54
C ILE A 84 4.85 -15.61 10.00
N PHE A 85 5.47 -14.99 11.00
CA PHE A 85 6.70 -15.49 11.61
C PHE A 85 6.56 -16.94 12.09
N PHE A 86 5.48 -17.28 12.82
CA PHE A 86 5.25 -18.65 13.30
C PHE A 86 5.03 -19.64 12.16
N ASN A 87 4.29 -19.26 11.13
CA ASN A 87 4.07 -20.11 9.96
C ASN A 87 5.38 -20.41 9.23
N MET A 88 6.24 -19.41 9.07
CA MET A 88 7.49 -19.51 8.31
C MET A 88 8.69 -19.97 9.16
N ARG A 89 8.61 -19.84 10.49
CA ARG A 89 9.70 -20.09 11.45
C ARG A 89 10.99 -19.31 11.15
N LYS A 90 10.83 -18.11 10.54
CA LYS A 90 11.92 -17.18 10.26
C LYS A 90 11.43 -15.74 10.42
N ARG A 91 12.36 -14.85 10.81
CA ARG A 91 12.08 -13.41 10.88
C ARG A 91 11.73 -12.87 9.51
N ILE A 92 10.79 -11.93 9.49
CA ILE A 92 10.37 -11.26 8.26
C ILE A 92 11.24 -10.01 8.07
N ASN A 93 11.76 -9.83 6.87
CA ASN A 93 12.46 -8.61 6.51
C ASN A 93 11.47 -7.47 6.29
N VAL A 94 11.73 -6.35 6.97
CA VAL A 94 10.94 -5.11 6.87
C VAL A 94 11.83 -4.03 6.30
N TRP A 95 11.33 -3.32 5.30
CA TRP A 95 12.03 -2.24 4.62
C TRP A 95 11.28 -0.92 4.78
N ALA A 96 11.98 0.10 5.25
CA ALA A 96 11.45 1.44 5.42
C ALA A 96 12.56 2.48 5.27
N ASP A 97 12.20 3.73 5.01
CA ASP A 97 13.13 4.84 5.13
C ASP A 97 13.51 5.11 6.58
N GLN A 98 14.52 5.94 6.82
CA GLN A 98 15.03 6.18 8.17
C GLN A 98 14.00 6.81 9.10
N SER A 99 13.15 7.72 8.58
CA SER A 99 12.11 8.37 9.38
C SER A 99 11.07 7.37 9.85
N THR A 100 10.55 6.58 8.93
CA THR A 100 9.59 5.50 9.22
C THR A 100 10.17 4.46 10.18
N GLN A 101 11.46 4.09 10.02
CA GLN A 101 12.13 3.17 10.95
C GLN A 101 12.16 3.69 12.39
N ASN A 102 12.46 4.96 12.58
CA ASN A 102 12.49 5.57 13.90
C ASN A 102 11.12 5.43 14.59
N ASP A 103 10.05 5.76 13.87
CA ASP A 103 8.68 5.64 14.37
C ASP A 103 8.27 4.18 14.63
N LEU A 104 8.67 3.25 13.76
CA LEU A 104 8.43 1.81 13.96
C LEU A 104 9.13 1.28 15.22
N ILE A 105 10.38 1.68 15.46
CA ILE A 105 11.12 1.29 16.66
C ILE A 105 10.52 1.93 17.90
N GLU A 106 10.09 3.19 17.84
CA GLU A 106 9.45 3.85 18.98
C GLU A 106 8.16 3.14 19.40
N ARG A 107 7.30 2.78 18.43
CA ARG A 107 5.97 2.19 18.69
C ARG A 107 6.00 0.69 18.90
N PHE A 108 6.87 -0.04 18.18
CA PHE A 108 6.86 -1.50 18.07
C PHE A 108 8.23 -2.13 18.37
N LYS A 109 9.04 -1.51 19.24
CA LYS A 109 10.41 -1.97 19.58
C LYS A 109 10.49 -3.47 19.83
N TYR A 110 9.51 -4.04 20.55
CA TYR A 110 9.45 -5.46 20.90
C TYR A 110 9.44 -6.42 19.70
N ALA A 111 8.98 -5.96 18.55
CA ALA A 111 8.95 -6.78 17.33
C ALA A 111 10.33 -6.89 16.66
N PHE A 112 11.21 -5.93 16.89
CA PHE A 112 12.54 -5.80 16.27
C PHE A 112 13.69 -6.15 17.21
N VAL A 113 13.53 -5.85 18.50
CA VAL A 113 14.57 -6.00 19.52
C VAL A 113 14.02 -6.80 20.69
N GLN A 114 14.73 -7.85 21.09
CA GLN A 114 14.36 -8.62 22.29
C GLN A 114 14.63 -7.77 23.53
N PRO A 115 13.61 -7.50 24.37
CA PRO A 115 13.85 -6.89 25.67
C PRO A 115 14.71 -7.80 26.55
N GLU A 116 15.52 -7.22 27.45
CA GLU A 116 16.51 -7.96 28.26
C GLU A 116 15.89 -9.09 29.10
N ASP A 117 14.69 -8.86 29.62
CA ASP A 117 13.99 -9.84 30.46
C ASP A 117 12.86 -10.59 29.72
N SER A 118 12.80 -10.53 28.40
CA SER A 118 11.74 -11.17 27.62
C SER A 118 12.14 -12.53 27.10
N PRO A 119 11.31 -13.58 27.30
CA PRO A 119 11.55 -14.88 26.68
C PRO A 119 11.21 -14.90 25.18
N TYR A 120 10.61 -13.83 24.65
CA TYR A 120 10.14 -13.77 23.27
C TYR A 120 11.17 -13.12 22.35
N PRO A 121 11.68 -13.86 21.33
CA PRO A 121 12.61 -13.28 20.36
C PRO A 121 11.90 -12.27 19.44
N PRO A 122 12.64 -11.34 18.84
CA PRO A 122 12.09 -10.45 17.83
C PRO A 122 11.63 -11.25 16.60
N ILE A 123 10.57 -10.77 15.97
CA ILE A 123 9.94 -11.44 14.82
C ILE A 123 10.32 -10.79 13.48
N LEU A 124 10.89 -9.60 13.51
CA LEU A 124 11.21 -8.78 12.33
C LEU A 124 12.70 -8.44 12.28
N ASN A 125 13.22 -8.27 11.05
CA ASN A 125 14.51 -7.66 10.76
C ASN A 125 14.27 -6.33 10.07
N LEU A 126 14.84 -5.23 10.56
CA LEU A 126 14.67 -3.91 10.00
C LEU A 126 15.78 -3.59 8.99
N ASN A 127 15.39 -3.18 7.78
CA ASN A 127 16.29 -2.82 6.69
C ASN A 127 15.97 -1.42 6.18
N THR A 128 16.99 -0.66 5.79
CA THR A 128 16.82 0.72 5.32
C THR A 128 16.66 0.78 3.82
N ILE A 129 15.61 1.44 3.35
CA ILE A 129 15.46 1.82 1.93
C ILE A 129 16.41 3.01 1.68
N LYS A 130 17.43 2.79 0.86
CA LYS A 130 18.39 3.83 0.42
C LYS A 130 18.31 4.10 -1.09
N GLY A 131 17.44 3.41 -1.80
CA GLY A 131 17.28 3.43 -3.24
C GLY A 131 16.57 2.17 -3.70
N ILE A 132 16.85 1.73 -4.91
CA ILE A 132 16.23 0.52 -5.48
C ILE A 132 16.40 -0.65 -4.50
N THR A 133 15.28 -1.25 -4.12
CA THR A 133 15.22 -2.36 -3.19
C THR A 133 14.75 -3.61 -3.94
N SER A 134 15.58 -4.65 -3.90
CA SER A 134 15.26 -5.93 -4.56
C SER A 134 15.02 -7.01 -3.52
N ILE A 135 13.91 -7.73 -3.66
CA ILE A 135 13.48 -8.79 -2.75
C ILE A 135 13.40 -10.07 -3.55
N GLU A 136 14.16 -11.07 -3.12
CA GLU A 136 14.21 -12.38 -3.75
C GLU A 136 13.35 -13.38 -2.98
N GLY A 137 12.60 -14.21 -3.72
CA GLY A 137 11.82 -15.32 -3.20
C GLY A 137 11.68 -16.42 -4.26
N ASN A 138 10.89 -17.44 -3.99
CA ASN A 138 10.74 -18.59 -4.87
C ASN A 138 10.17 -18.25 -6.26
N GLY A 139 9.41 -17.15 -6.38
CA GLY A 139 8.89 -16.64 -7.64
C GLY A 139 9.87 -15.77 -8.43
N GLY A 140 11.10 -15.57 -7.90
CA GLY A 140 12.13 -14.70 -8.46
C GLY A 140 12.13 -13.30 -7.87
N LEU A 141 12.93 -12.43 -8.45
CA LEU A 141 13.24 -11.09 -7.92
C LEU A 141 12.10 -10.08 -8.15
N LEU A 142 11.63 -9.44 -7.09
CA LEU A 142 10.77 -8.26 -7.14
C LEU A 142 11.61 -7.01 -6.85
N THR A 143 11.55 -6.02 -7.74
CA THR A 143 12.30 -4.77 -7.62
C THR A 143 11.35 -3.61 -7.36
N PHE A 144 11.61 -2.89 -6.28
CA PHE A 144 10.89 -1.70 -5.83
C PHE A 144 11.78 -0.48 -6.08
N VAL A 145 11.33 0.43 -6.92
CA VAL A 145 12.01 1.71 -7.16
C VAL A 145 11.27 2.77 -6.34
N PRO A 146 11.84 3.19 -5.19
CA PRO A 146 11.22 4.19 -4.34
C PRO A 146 11.34 5.58 -4.94
N PHE A 147 10.37 6.42 -4.69
CA PHE A 147 10.43 7.86 -4.89
C PHE A 147 9.68 8.56 -3.78
N GLU A 148 10.19 9.72 -3.40
CA GLU A 148 9.61 10.52 -2.33
C GLU A 148 8.54 11.47 -2.86
N VAL A 149 7.47 11.63 -2.10
CA VAL A 149 6.41 12.61 -2.32
C VAL A 149 6.10 13.34 -1.03
N LYS A 150 5.43 14.50 -1.16
CA LYS A 150 4.93 15.22 0.01
C LYS A 150 3.57 14.66 0.44
N HIS A 151 3.40 14.45 1.72
CA HIS A 151 2.17 14.02 2.36
C HIS A 151 1.86 14.90 3.58
N GLY A 152 1.24 16.06 3.32
CA GLY A 152 1.06 17.09 4.34
C GLY A 152 2.40 17.64 4.84
N ASN A 153 2.69 17.40 6.12
CA ASN A 153 3.92 17.87 6.78
C ASN A 153 5.04 16.82 6.82
N ILE A 154 4.81 15.65 6.24
CA ILE A 154 5.79 14.56 6.17
C ILE A 154 6.07 14.17 4.73
N SER A 155 7.15 13.41 4.53
CA SER A 155 7.39 12.67 3.29
C SER A 155 6.76 11.29 3.37
N ALA A 156 6.28 10.78 2.22
CA ALA A 156 5.89 9.39 2.05
C ALA A 156 6.58 8.82 0.81
N LEU A 157 6.77 7.50 0.77
CA LEU A 157 7.31 6.82 -0.38
C LEU A 157 6.19 6.29 -1.28
N GLY A 158 6.32 6.53 -2.58
CA GLY A 158 5.69 5.73 -3.61
C GLY A 158 6.69 4.72 -4.17
N PHE A 159 6.17 3.72 -4.86
CA PHE A 159 7.01 2.67 -5.45
C PHE A 159 6.60 2.40 -6.89
N ARG A 160 7.60 2.35 -7.80
CA ARG A 160 7.39 1.68 -9.09
C ARG A 160 7.88 0.23 -8.99
N ILE A 161 7.02 -0.69 -9.42
CA ILE A 161 7.22 -2.14 -9.39
C ILE A 161 6.92 -2.67 -10.80
N GLY A 162 7.97 -2.84 -11.61
CA GLY A 162 7.79 -3.14 -13.03
C GLY A 162 6.92 -2.08 -13.72
N PRO A 163 5.77 -2.46 -14.33
CA PRO A 163 4.87 -1.53 -15.03
C PRO A 163 3.88 -0.80 -14.11
N LEU A 164 3.88 -1.10 -12.80
CA LEU A 164 2.95 -0.52 -11.84
C LEU A 164 3.62 0.57 -11.01
N VAL A 165 2.93 1.69 -10.78
CA VAL A 165 3.22 2.65 -9.71
C VAL A 165 2.15 2.55 -8.63
N TYR A 166 2.57 2.46 -7.36
CA TYR A 166 1.72 2.50 -6.19
C TYR A 166 2.03 3.74 -5.35
N LEU A 167 1.03 4.59 -5.16
CA LEU A 167 1.14 5.85 -4.44
C LEU A 167 -0.16 6.12 -3.67
N PRO A 168 -0.35 5.52 -2.48
CA PRO A 168 -1.61 5.58 -1.75
C PRO A 168 -1.85 6.90 -1.04
N ASP A 169 -0.80 7.64 -0.70
CA ASP A 169 -0.86 8.87 0.09
C ASP A 169 0.04 9.95 -0.52
N VAL A 170 -0.56 11.05 -0.99
CA VAL A 170 0.19 12.13 -1.63
C VAL A 170 -0.60 13.44 -1.62
N SER A 171 0.03 14.53 -1.23
CA SER A 171 -0.50 15.89 -1.41
C SER A 171 0.16 16.66 -2.54
N GLU A 172 1.44 16.36 -2.84
CA GLU A 172 2.21 17.04 -3.89
C GLU A 172 3.22 16.08 -4.52
N MET A 173 3.22 16.04 -5.84
CA MET A 173 4.11 15.18 -6.65
C MET A 173 5.48 15.81 -6.81
N SER A 174 6.54 15.03 -6.54
CA SER A 174 7.92 15.40 -6.84
C SER A 174 8.26 15.18 -8.32
N THR A 175 9.38 15.75 -8.77
CA THR A 175 9.91 15.48 -10.13
C THR A 175 10.22 13.99 -10.32
N ASP A 176 10.79 13.34 -9.31
CA ASP A 176 11.12 11.91 -9.37
C ASP A 176 9.85 11.04 -9.45
N ALA A 177 8.80 11.43 -8.72
CA ALA A 177 7.50 10.76 -8.84
C ALA A 177 6.94 10.83 -10.27
N TRP A 178 6.98 11.99 -10.91
CA TRP A 178 6.58 12.14 -12.31
C TRP A 178 7.44 11.30 -13.26
N ASN A 179 8.75 11.24 -13.03
CA ASN A 179 9.67 10.43 -13.83
C ASN A 179 9.36 8.93 -13.71
N GLU A 180 8.99 8.45 -12.52
CA GLU A 180 8.66 7.04 -12.34
C GLU A 180 7.25 6.70 -12.87
N VAL A 181 6.28 7.60 -12.75
CA VAL A 181 4.95 7.44 -13.39
C VAL A 181 5.07 7.35 -14.92
N ALA A 182 5.94 8.16 -15.54
CA ALA A 182 6.15 8.15 -16.99
C ALA A 182 6.70 6.82 -17.54
N LYS A 183 7.28 5.97 -16.69
CA LYS A 183 7.81 4.62 -17.04
C LYS A 183 6.79 3.51 -16.79
N ALA A 184 5.62 3.83 -16.23
CA ALA A 184 4.61 2.87 -15.85
C ALA A 184 3.51 2.74 -16.90
N ARG A 185 2.73 1.66 -16.79
CA ARG A 185 1.50 1.42 -17.57
C ARG A 185 0.24 1.51 -16.71
N CYS A 186 0.40 1.31 -15.40
CA CYS A 186 -0.68 1.40 -14.44
C CYS A 186 -0.26 2.22 -13.23
N TRP A 187 -1.16 3.05 -12.72
CA TRP A 187 -0.93 3.89 -11.56
C TRP A 187 -2.05 3.73 -10.54
N ILE A 188 -1.73 3.15 -9.36
CA ILE A 188 -2.63 3.16 -8.21
C ILE A 188 -2.33 4.44 -7.43
N LEU A 189 -3.31 5.35 -7.40
CA LEU A 189 -3.14 6.73 -6.93
C LEU A 189 -4.15 7.08 -5.84
N ASP A 190 -3.69 7.82 -4.84
CA ASP A 190 -4.53 8.48 -3.82
C ASP A 190 -5.64 9.32 -4.45
N ALA A 191 -6.87 9.16 -3.95
CA ALA A 191 -8.02 10.01 -4.26
C ALA A 191 -8.95 10.02 -3.03
N LEU A 192 -8.52 10.73 -1.99
CA LEU A 192 -9.11 10.58 -0.67
C LEU A 192 -10.61 10.93 -0.62
N ARG A 193 -11.00 12.06 -1.20
CA ARG A 193 -12.36 12.61 -1.13
C ARG A 193 -12.63 13.62 -2.25
N ARG A 194 -13.87 14.12 -2.32
CA ARG A 194 -14.25 15.12 -3.35
C ARG A 194 -13.66 16.50 -3.11
N THR A 195 -13.51 16.90 -1.85
CA THR A 195 -13.01 18.24 -1.48
C THR A 195 -11.50 18.22 -1.18
N PRO A 196 -10.77 19.34 -1.37
CA PRO A 196 -9.36 19.44 -1.06
C PRO A 196 -9.02 19.01 0.38
N HIS A 197 -7.85 18.38 0.55
CA HIS A 197 -7.31 17.93 1.82
C HIS A 197 -5.85 18.38 1.97
N PRO A 198 -5.39 18.75 3.18
CA PRO A 198 -4.04 19.29 3.37
C PRO A 198 -2.91 18.26 3.14
N SER A 199 -3.20 16.97 3.30
CA SER A 199 -2.18 15.91 3.19
C SER A 199 -2.44 14.88 2.08
N HIS A 200 -3.59 14.93 1.41
CA HIS A 200 -3.95 13.96 0.37
C HIS A 200 -4.41 14.64 -0.92
N SER A 201 -4.25 13.94 -2.02
CA SER A 201 -4.92 14.29 -3.26
C SER A 201 -6.42 14.05 -3.15
N HIS A 202 -7.21 14.95 -3.70
CA HIS A 202 -8.66 14.76 -3.85
C HIS A 202 -9.00 14.35 -5.29
N LEU A 203 -10.21 13.86 -5.51
CA LEU A 203 -10.61 13.24 -6.77
C LEU A 203 -10.26 14.09 -8.00
N GLU A 204 -10.64 15.37 -8.03
CA GLU A 204 -10.39 16.25 -9.17
C GLU A 204 -8.89 16.43 -9.45
N ASN A 205 -8.08 16.60 -8.38
CA ASN A 205 -6.64 16.74 -8.52
C ASN A 205 -6.01 15.45 -9.07
N SER A 206 -6.42 14.28 -8.55
CA SER A 206 -5.93 12.99 -9.00
C SER A 206 -6.29 12.74 -10.48
N LEU A 207 -7.51 13.08 -10.90
CA LEU A 207 -7.91 13.00 -12.31
C LEU A 207 -7.10 13.94 -13.20
N SER A 208 -6.77 15.14 -12.71
CA SER A 208 -5.90 16.09 -13.41
C SER A 208 -4.49 15.52 -13.61
N TRP A 209 -3.92 14.88 -12.57
CA TRP A 209 -2.60 14.24 -12.65
C TRP A 209 -2.60 13.03 -13.58
N ILE A 210 -3.64 12.20 -13.55
CA ILE A 210 -3.82 11.06 -14.45
C ILE A 210 -3.87 11.56 -15.90
N LYS A 211 -4.66 12.59 -16.18
CA LYS A 211 -4.73 13.21 -17.52
C LYS A 211 -3.38 13.75 -17.98
N LYS A 212 -2.67 14.45 -17.09
CA LYS A 212 -1.32 15.00 -17.37
C LYS A 212 -0.30 13.92 -17.67
N SER A 213 -0.35 12.79 -16.95
CA SER A 213 0.62 11.69 -17.12
C SER A 213 0.44 10.93 -18.43
N GLY A 214 -0.76 10.90 -18.98
CA GLY A 214 -1.09 10.06 -20.13
C GLY A 214 -1.04 8.55 -19.85
N ILE A 215 -1.12 8.13 -18.58
CA ILE A 215 -1.02 6.71 -18.16
C ILE A 215 -2.11 5.86 -18.83
N GLU A 216 -1.78 4.63 -19.21
CA GLU A 216 -2.72 3.72 -19.88
C GLU A 216 -3.88 3.33 -18.96
N LYS A 217 -3.61 3.05 -17.68
CA LYS A 217 -4.60 2.66 -16.66
C LYS A 217 -4.30 3.35 -15.33
N ALA A 218 -5.34 3.84 -14.66
CA ALA A 218 -5.24 4.36 -13.30
C ALA A 218 -6.29 3.73 -12.40
N ILE A 219 -5.89 3.47 -11.15
CA ILE A 219 -6.75 2.94 -10.10
C ILE A 219 -6.77 3.95 -8.96
N LEU A 220 -7.95 4.46 -8.61
CA LEU A 220 -8.12 5.38 -7.49
C LEU A 220 -8.21 4.61 -6.19
N THR A 221 -7.35 4.93 -5.24
CA THR A 221 -7.33 4.26 -3.92
C THR A 221 -7.54 5.26 -2.79
N ASN A 222 -7.57 4.79 -1.56
CA ASN A 222 -7.73 5.56 -0.32
C ASN A 222 -9.06 6.34 -0.20
N MET A 223 -10.05 5.98 -0.99
CA MET A 223 -11.32 6.70 -1.11
C MET A 223 -12.16 6.65 0.17
N HIS A 224 -12.67 7.81 0.59
CA HIS A 224 -13.56 7.99 1.74
C HIS A 224 -15.03 7.71 1.42
N VAL A 225 -15.88 7.95 2.43
CA VAL A 225 -17.33 7.72 2.39
C VAL A 225 -18.12 8.60 1.42
N ASP A 226 -17.52 9.65 0.85
CA ASP A 226 -18.11 10.55 -0.16
C ASP A 226 -17.81 10.11 -1.61
N LEU A 227 -17.12 8.98 -1.79
CA LEU A 227 -16.74 8.44 -3.09
C LEU A 227 -17.35 7.04 -3.29
N ASP A 228 -18.65 7.01 -3.62
CA ASP A 228 -19.35 5.77 -3.99
C ASP A 228 -18.71 5.13 -5.23
N TYR A 229 -18.57 3.79 -5.22
CA TYR A 229 -17.89 3.06 -6.30
C TYR A 229 -18.53 3.28 -7.68
N GLU A 230 -19.83 3.07 -7.80
CA GLU A 230 -20.52 3.18 -9.10
C GLU A 230 -20.58 4.63 -9.58
N THR A 231 -20.78 5.57 -8.66
CA THR A 231 -20.77 7.00 -8.99
C THR A 231 -19.41 7.41 -9.53
N VAL A 232 -18.31 7.06 -8.84
CA VAL A 232 -16.94 7.37 -9.31
C VAL A 232 -16.64 6.66 -10.62
N MET A 233 -17.05 5.41 -10.79
CA MET A 233 -16.85 4.65 -12.01
C MET A 233 -17.54 5.31 -13.22
N ASN A 234 -18.73 5.88 -13.03
CA ASN A 234 -19.51 6.52 -14.08
C ASN A 234 -19.02 7.94 -14.43
N GLU A 235 -18.43 8.66 -13.48
CA GLU A 235 -17.96 10.05 -13.69
C GLU A 235 -16.50 10.16 -14.12
N THR A 236 -15.75 9.05 -14.10
CA THR A 236 -14.32 9.03 -14.45
C THR A 236 -14.08 8.58 -15.90
N PRO A 237 -12.92 8.94 -16.50
CA PRO A 237 -12.55 8.44 -17.83
C PRO A 237 -12.45 6.92 -17.87
N LYS A 238 -12.63 6.31 -19.04
CA LYS A 238 -12.63 4.84 -19.22
C LYS A 238 -11.36 4.13 -18.77
N ASN A 239 -10.24 4.82 -18.71
CA ASN A 239 -8.96 4.27 -18.22
C ASN A 239 -8.76 4.47 -16.72
N VAL A 240 -9.75 4.99 -16.00
CA VAL A 240 -9.71 5.21 -14.54
C VAL A 240 -10.78 4.37 -13.87
N GLU A 241 -10.40 3.63 -12.84
CA GLU A 241 -11.27 2.72 -12.10
C GLU A 241 -11.09 2.93 -10.60
N PRO A 242 -12.15 3.01 -9.79
CA PRO A 242 -12.04 3.02 -8.34
C PRO A 242 -11.59 1.63 -7.82
N ALA A 243 -10.69 1.60 -6.84
CA ALA A 243 -10.26 0.38 -6.18
C ALA A 243 -11.36 -0.18 -5.27
N PHE A 244 -11.32 -1.49 -5.06
CA PHE A 244 -12.09 -2.20 -4.04
C PHE A 244 -11.25 -3.28 -3.40
N ASP A 245 -11.61 -3.70 -2.19
CA ASP A 245 -10.87 -4.74 -1.45
C ASP A 245 -10.88 -6.08 -2.19
N GLY A 246 -9.69 -6.62 -2.47
CA GLY A 246 -9.53 -7.85 -3.22
C GLY A 246 -9.42 -7.65 -4.75
N MET A 247 -9.33 -6.40 -5.24
CA MET A 247 -9.01 -6.14 -6.66
C MET A 247 -7.67 -6.77 -7.03
N ILE A 248 -7.61 -7.45 -8.17
CA ILE A 248 -6.40 -8.08 -8.70
C ILE A 248 -6.02 -7.41 -10.02
N LEU A 249 -4.75 -7.08 -10.16
CA LEU A 249 -4.16 -6.55 -11.39
C LEU A 249 -3.03 -7.47 -11.82
N ASP A 250 -3.13 -8.03 -13.03
CA ASP A 250 -2.12 -8.92 -13.58
C ASP A 250 -1.27 -8.22 -14.63
N PHE A 251 0.03 -8.41 -14.54
CA PHE A 251 1.00 -7.90 -15.50
C PHE A 251 1.91 -9.02 -15.99
N ALA A 252 2.02 -9.16 -17.32
CA ALA A 252 3.03 -10.04 -17.88
C ALA A 252 4.43 -9.47 -17.58
N PHE A 253 5.29 -10.28 -16.97
CA PHE A 253 6.70 -9.96 -16.89
C PHE A 253 7.34 -10.21 -18.25
N SER A 254 7.78 -9.16 -18.94
CA SER A 254 8.75 -9.32 -20.02
C SER A 254 10.06 -9.76 -19.39
N SER A 255 10.51 -10.95 -19.74
CA SER A 255 11.83 -11.51 -19.38
C SER A 255 12.96 -10.67 -19.93
#